data_d829548be08c878dcdfaa5858779f71c
#
_entry.id   d829548be08c878dcdfaa5858779f71c
#
_cell.length_a   1.000
_cell.length_b   1.000
_cell.length_c   1.000
_cell.angle_alpha   90.00
_cell.angle_beta   90.00
_cell.angle_gamma   90.00
#
_symmetry.space_group_name_H-M   'P 1'
#
loop_
_entity.id
_entity.type
_entity.pdbx_description
1 polymer ?
#
loop_
_entity_poly.entity_id
_entity_poly.type
_entity_poly.pdbx_seq_one_letter_code
_entity_poly.pdbx_strand_id
1 'polypeptide(L)'
;KAADTPEKRRGVGLAWGGFNVTEGGTDQCTVTLELDDEDRIVKYDTWQDLGQGGDVGSLMVTLEALKPMGVTPDRIRLCQNDTKICPDSGMSAASRSHYMNGLATRMAAEKLMEAMQKPDGTYRTYTEMKAENIDTRFEATYTCMADPTITRLDPNTGIGDPTPAFTYVLNMAEVEVDTATGKTTVMRFVCVYDVGKIGNIAAVSGQAYGGISHSIGFALSEDYSDVKKHTNIASSGVPYIKDIPDDIVLIPCETPRKNGPFGSSGASEAFQSSGHVAVINAIANACGVRIFDLPARPEKVKAGLDALAEGNTIAPPKKYFLGSDLYEELETIKANPVRFRGHDMFNSLGDEDGARFF
;
A
#
# COMPACT_ATOMS: atom_id res chain seq x y z
N LYS A 1 28.23 -10.13 -13.29
CA LYS A 1 28.76 -10.89 -14.45
C LYS A 1 30.13 -11.56 -14.15
N ALA A 2 30.94 -11.01 -13.25
CA ALA A 2 32.20 -11.65 -12.84
C ALA A 2 32.01 -13.04 -12.14
N ALA A 3 30.78 -13.35 -11.70
CA ALA A 3 30.45 -14.63 -11.10
C ALA A 3 29.66 -15.56 -12.03
N ASP A 4 29.49 -15.19 -13.31
CA ASP A 4 28.81 -16.02 -14.29
C ASP A 4 29.64 -17.26 -14.62
N THR A 5 28.95 -18.41 -14.65
CA THR A 5 29.50 -19.68 -15.19
C THR A 5 28.59 -20.16 -16.32
N PRO A 6 28.99 -21.21 -17.11
CA PRO A 6 28.10 -21.77 -18.12
C PRO A 6 26.73 -22.19 -17.54
N GLU A 7 26.72 -22.69 -16.30
CA GLU A 7 25.54 -23.21 -15.61
C GLU A 7 24.76 -22.14 -14.85
N LYS A 8 25.41 -21.03 -14.50
CA LYS A 8 24.79 -19.97 -13.67
C LYS A 8 25.01 -18.59 -14.27
N ARG A 9 23.93 -17.84 -14.42
CA ARG A 9 23.94 -16.48 -14.93
C ARG A 9 23.35 -15.51 -13.91
N ARG A 10 24.06 -14.41 -13.68
CA ARG A 10 23.59 -13.34 -12.80
C ARG A 10 23.10 -12.13 -13.58
N GLY A 11 22.05 -11.53 -13.07
CA GLY A 11 21.46 -10.32 -13.66
C GLY A 11 20.89 -9.41 -12.61
N VAL A 12 20.81 -8.12 -12.97
CA VAL A 12 20.22 -7.07 -12.17
C VAL A 12 19.06 -6.48 -12.94
N GLY A 13 17.93 -6.29 -12.26
CA GLY A 13 16.76 -5.64 -12.81
C GLY A 13 16.27 -4.51 -11.91
N LEU A 14 15.74 -3.49 -12.54
CA LEU A 14 15.19 -2.32 -11.88
C LEU A 14 13.72 -2.16 -12.26
N ALA A 15 12.91 -1.70 -11.32
CA ALA A 15 11.55 -1.27 -11.60
C ALA A 15 11.13 -0.16 -10.64
N TRP A 16 10.51 0.87 -11.21
CA TRP A 16 9.88 1.93 -10.45
C TRP A 16 8.42 1.59 -10.22
N GLY A 17 7.90 1.94 -9.04
CA GLY A 17 6.51 1.79 -8.69
C GLY A 17 6.01 2.95 -7.86
N GLY A 18 4.72 3.10 -7.83
CA GLY A 18 4.03 4.07 -7.00
C GLY A 18 2.68 3.53 -6.58
N PHE A 19 2.17 4.08 -5.50
CA PHE A 19 0.86 3.74 -4.99
C PHE A 19 0.18 5.00 -4.46
N ASN A 20 -1.10 5.18 -4.76
CA ASN A 20 -1.89 6.27 -4.21
C ASN A 20 -2.24 5.98 -2.75
N VAL A 21 -2.33 7.05 -1.97
CA VAL A 21 -2.80 6.99 -0.58
C VAL A 21 -4.27 7.37 -0.56
N THR A 22 -5.11 6.54 0.04
CA THR A 22 -6.56 6.64 0.07
C THR A 22 -7.24 6.25 -1.26
N GLU A 23 -8.55 6.04 -1.20
CA GLU A 23 -9.36 5.82 -2.40
C GLU A 23 -9.79 7.13 -3.07
N GLY A 24 -9.40 8.28 -2.47
CA GLY A 24 -9.79 9.60 -2.96
C GLY A 24 -11.29 9.92 -2.76
N GLY A 25 -11.76 10.97 -3.41
CA GLY A 25 -13.19 11.27 -3.47
C GLY A 25 -13.83 11.51 -2.09
N THR A 26 -14.83 10.72 -1.74
CA THR A 26 -15.61 10.85 -0.50
C THR A 26 -15.00 10.15 0.72
N ASP A 27 -13.77 9.64 0.61
CA ASP A 27 -13.11 8.94 1.72
C ASP A 27 -12.98 9.86 2.94
N GLN A 28 -13.33 9.33 4.11
CA GLN A 28 -13.34 10.06 5.37
C GLN A 28 -12.86 9.19 6.53
N CYS A 29 -12.44 9.85 7.60
CA CYS A 29 -12.02 9.22 8.85
C CYS A 29 -12.44 10.10 10.02
N THR A 30 -13.12 9.51 11.00
CA THR A 30 -13.49 10.18 12.25
C THR A 30 -12.68 9.63 13.41
N VAL A 31 -12.22 10.52 14.29
CA VAL A 31 -11.48 10.21 15.51
C VAL A 31 -12.03 11.05 16.64
N THR A 32 -12.10 10.46 17.83
CA THR A 32 -12.44 11.18 19.06
C THR A 32 -11.27 11.13 20.04
N LEU A 33 -10.93 12.26 20.65
CA LEU A 33 -10.03 12.36 21.80
C LEU A 33 -10.80 12.82 23.03
N GLU A 34 -10.54 12.23 24.17
CA GLU A 34 -11.18 12.54 25.44
C GLU A 34 -10.14 12.62 26.57
N LEU A 35 -10.24 13.64 27.38
CA LEU A 35 -9.53 13.70 28.67
C LEU A 35 -10.40 12.97 29.71
N ASP A 36 -9.90 11.87 30.28
CA ASP A 36 -10.59 11.09 31.30
C ASP A 36 -10.35 11.63 32.73
N ASP A 37 -11.03 11.05 33.70
CA ASP A 37 -10.98 11.44 35.11
C ASP A 37 -9.67 11.11 35.83
N GLU A 38 -8.77 10.39 35.17
CA GLU A 38 -7.37 10.16 35.59
C GLU A 38 -6.38 11.08 34.84
N ASP A 39 -6.89 12.11 34.16
CA ASP A 39 -6.14 13.02 33.31
C ASP A 39 -5.37 12.32 32.16
N ARG A 40 -5.83 11.16 31.67
CA ARG A 40 -5.29 10.49 30.50
C ARG A 40 -6.04 10.93 29.26
N ILE A 41 -5.37 10.90 28.13
CA ILE A 41 -5.99 11.10 26.84
C ILE A 41 -6.45 9.74 26.29
N VAL A 42 -7.74 9.54 26.15
CA VAL A 42 -8.34 8.36 25.52
C VAL A 42 -8.62 8.68 24.07
N LYS A 43 -8.04 7.91 23.17
CA LYS A 43 -8.33 7.99 21.74
C LYS A 43 -9.30 6.88 21.34
N TYR A 44 -10.37 7.27 20.68
CA TYR A 44 -11.37 6.36 20.10
C TYR A 44 -11.26 6.40 18.59
N ASP A 45 -10.96 5.27 17.97
CA ASP A 45 -10.94 5.08 16.53
C ASP A 45 -11.21 3.62 16.16
N THR A 46 -11.32 3.36 14.85
CA THR A 46 -11.44 2.01 14.30
C THR A 46 -10.32 1.71 13.30
N TRP A 47 -9.11 2.20 13.56
CA TRP A 47 -7.93 1.81 12.78
C TRP A 47 -7.54 0.38 13.11
N GLN A 48 -7.93 -0.55 12.22
CA GLN A 48 -7.72 -1.97 12.42
C GLN A 48 -6.24 -2.33 12.30
N ASP A 49 -5.71 -3.03 13.32
CA ASP A 49 -4.40 -3.66 13.24
C ASP A 49 -4.57 -5.11 12.74
N LEU A 50 -4.10 -5.37 11.52
CA LEU A 50 -4.12 -6.67 10.85
C LEU A 50 -2.76 -7.39 10.98
N GLY A 51 -1.86 -6.83 11.79
CA GLY A 51 -0.45 -7.23 11.91
C GLY A 51 0.54 -6.21 11.33
N GLN A 52 0.04 -5.11 10.73
CA GLN A 52 0.86 -4.06 10.14
C GLN A 52 1.36 -3.03 11.17
N GLY A 53 0.97 -3.11 12.43
CA GLY A 53 1.36 -2.18 13.50
C GLY A 53 0.45 -0.94 13.58
N GLY A 54 -0.82 -1.06 13.25
CA GLY A 54 -1.82 0.02 13.28
C GLY A 54 -2.00 0.61 14.69
N ASP A 55 -1.99 -0.21 15.74
CA ASP A 55 -2.11 0.23 17.12
C ASP A 55 -0.94 1.15 17.52
N VAL A 56 0.28 0.72 17.20
CA VAL A 56 1.48 1.55 17.43
C VAL A 56 1.44 2.82 16.56
N GLY A 57 0.98 2.72 15.33
CA GLY A 57 0.79 3.87 14.45
C GLY A 57 -0.20 4.89 15.03
N SER A 58 -1.32 4.43 15.56
CA SER A 58 -2.33 5.26 16.22
C SER A 58 -1.78 5.96 17.46
N LEU A 59 -1.00 5.25 18.29
CA LEU A 59 -0.33 5.83 19.44
C LEU A 59 0.68 6.93 19.02
N MET A 60 1.54 6.63 18.04
CA MET A 60 2.59 7.56 17.58
C MET A 60 2.01 8.85 17.00
N VAL A 61 0.96 8.73 16.19
CA VAL A 61 0.25 9.89 15.63
C VAL A 61 -0.36 10.75 16.74
N THR A 62 -0.94 10.12 17.75
CA THR A 62 -1.55 10.81 18.89
C THR A 62 -0.49 11.55 19.73
N LEU A 63 0.66 10.91 19.98
CA LEU A 63 1.79 11.53 20.67
C LEU A 63 2.31 12.76 19.91
N GLU A 64 2.49 12.63 18.59
CA GLU A 64 2.97 13.77 17.80
C GLU A 64 1.95 14.90 17.76
N ALA A 65 0.64 14.60 17.70
CA ALA A 65 -0.43 15.58 17.73
C ALA A 65 -0.48 16.34 19.07
N LEU A 66 -0.22 15.66 20.18
CA LEU A 66 -0.25 16.22 21.54
C LEU A 66 1.12 16.67 22.07
N LYS A 67 2.13 16.68 21.22
CA LYS A 67 3.50 17.09 21.58
C LYS A 67 3.60 18.47 22.28
N PRO A 68 2.80 19.50 21.90
CA PRO A 68 2.82 20.77 22.62
C PRO A 68 2.46 20.65 24.09
N MET A 69 1.66 19.65 24.47
CA MET A 69 1.29 19.38 25.87
C MET A 69 2.35 18.61 26.65
N GLY A 70 3.36 18.04 25.99
CA GLY A 70 4.36 17.18 26.62
C GLY A 70 3.79 15.85 27.12
N VAL A 71 2.70 15.34 26.49
CA VAL A 71 2.08 14.07 26.86
C VAL A 71 3.03 12.90 26.57
N THR A 72 3.14 11.98 27.54
CA THR A 72 3.94 10.76 27.44
C THR A 72 3.09 9.55 27.07
N PRO A 73 3.66 8.46 26.52
CA PRO A 73 2.89 7.30 26.06
C PRO A 73 1.98 6.67 27.13
N ASP A 74 2.41 6.66 28.39
CA ASP A 74 1.64 6.14 29.53
C ASP A 74 0.40 6.97 29.86
N ARG A 75 0.32 8.20 29.37
CA ARG A 75 -0.83 9.09 29.47
C ARG A 75 -1.84 8.94 28.34
N ILE A 76 -1.57 8.08 27.37
CA ILE A 76 -2.46 7.81 26.25
C ILE A 76 -3.04 6.40 26.37
N ARG A 77 -4.35 6.30 26.29
CA ARG A 77 -5.09 5.05 26.19
C ARG A 77 -5.75 4.96 24.81
N LEU A 78 -5.53 3.86 24.12
CA LEU A 78 -6.24 3.55 22.88
C LEU A 78 -7.49 2.74 23.20
N CYS A 79 -8.64 3.18 22.69
CA CYS A 79 -9.88 2.45 22.63
C CYS A 79 -10.19 2.24 21.15
N GLN A 80 -9.93 1.03 20.65
CA GLN A 80 -10.00 0.74 19.23
C GLN A 80 -10.90 -0.45 18.95
N ASN A 81 -11.50 -0.44 17.75
CA ASN A 81 -12.24 -1.58 17.22
C ASN A 81 -13.48 -2.01 18.05
N ASP A 82 -14.02 -1.12 18.87
CA ASP A 82 -15.31 -1.28 19.52
C ASP A 82 -16.37 -0.47 18.75
N THR A 83 -17.12 -1.14 17.90
CA THR A 83 -18.13 -0.53 17.04
C THR A 83 -19.29 0.12 17.78
N LYS A 84 -19.39 -0.07 19.11
CA LYS A 84 -20.43 0.53 19.94
C LYS A 84 -20.08 1.94 20.38
N ILE A 85 -18.79 2.23 20.59
CA ILE A 85 -18.32 3.48 21.21
C ILE A 85 -17.29 4.23 20.38
N CYS A 86 -16.62 3.55 19.44
CA CYS A 86 -15.66 4.18 18.54
C CYS A 86 -16.38 4.74 17.31
N PRO A 87 -15.94 5.92 16.81
CA PRO A 87 -16.45 6.45 15.58
C PRO A 87 -15.95 5.64 14.38
N ASP A 88 -16.62 5.78 13.24
CA ASP A 88 -16.18 5.18 11.98
C ASP A 88 -14.93 5.90 11.45
N SER A 89 -13.79 5.23 11.48
CA SER A 89 -12.53 5.70 10.92
C SER A 89 -12.27 5.17 9.49
N GLY A 90 -13.21 4.39 8.96
CA GLY A 90 -13.07 3.72 7.67
C GLY A 90 -12.19 2.47 7.74
N MET A 91 -12.01 1.82 6.59
CA MET A 91 -11.27 0.57 6.47
C MET A 91 -9.74 0.78 6.52
N SER A 92 -8.99 -0.25 6.92
CA SER A 92 -7.53 -0.32 6.75
C SER A 92 -7.19 -0.93 5.40
N ALA A 93 -7.17 -0.10 4.36
CA ALA A 93 -6.88 -0.45 2.97
C ALA A 93 -6.26 0.75 2.24
N ALA A 94 -5.78 0.56 1.01
CA ALA A 94 -5.24 1.61 0.14
C ALA A 94 -4.25 2.56 0.84
N SER A 95 -3.43 2.04 1.74
CA SER A 95 -2.44 2.79 2.55
C SER A 95 -2.99 4.03 3.26
N ARG A 96 -4.34 4.10 3.44
CA ARG A 96 -5.05 5.28 3.88
C ARG A 96 -5.00 5.54 5.40
N SER A 97 -4.93 4.46 6.20
CA SER A 97 -5.18 4.57 7.65
C SER A 97 -4.25 5.58 8.33
N HIS A 98 -2.95 5.50 8.07
CA HIS A 98 -2.00 6.45 8.65
C HIS A 98 -2.27 7.90 8.23
N TYR A 99 -2.61 8.11 6.96
CA TYR A 99 -2.89 9.44 6.41
C TYR A 99 -4.17 10.04 7.00
N MET A 100 -5.28 9.30 6.85
CA MET A 100 -6.61 9.78 7.22
C MET A 100 -6.79 9.91 8.73
N ASN A 101 -6.41 8.84 9.46
CA ASN A 101 -6.49 8.83 10.91
C ASN A 101 -5.52 9.86 11.53
N GLY A 102 -4.34 10.02 10.94
CA GLY A 102 -3.37 11.03 11.37
C GLY A 102 -3.91 12.45 11.27
N LEU A 103 -4.58 12.80 10.17
CA LEU A 103 -5.19 14.12 9.98
C LEU A 103 -6.39 14.33 10.92
N ALA A 104 -7.29 13.34 11.03
CA ALA A 104 -8.42 13.41 11.96
C ALA A 104 -7.95 13.53 13.42
N THR A 105 -6.89 12.78 13.79
CA THR A 105 -6.28 12.86 15.14
C THR A 105 -5.71 14.26 15.40
N ARG A 106 -5.00 14.83 14.43
CA ARG A 106 -4.47 16.20 14.56
C ARG A 106 -5.59 17.21 14.80
N MET A 107 -6.67 17.13 14.00
CA MET A 107 -7.82 18.03 14.15
C MET A 107 -8.53 17.87 15.50
N ALA A 108 -8.68 16.63 15.99
CA ALA A 108 -9.27 16.37 17.31
C ALA A 108 -8.35 16.88 18.44
N ALA A 109 -7.03 16.69 18.29
CA ALA A 109 -6.04 17.16 19.25
C ALA A 109 -6.00 18.68 19.32
N GLU A 110 -6.09 19.38 18.19
CA GLU A 110 -6.16 20.84 18.14
C GLU A 110 -7.36 21.35 18.96
N LYS A 111 -8.56 20.76 18.75
CA LYS A 111 -9.77 21.12 19.52
C LYS A 111 -9.60 20.85 21.02
N LEU A 112 -9.07 19.70 21.39
CA LEU A 112 -8.86 19.33 22.79
C LEU A 112 -7.83 20.26 23.44
N MET A 113 -6.70 20.53 22.80
CA MET A 113 -5.68 21.44 23.31
C MET A 113 -6.18 22.86 23.48
N GLU A 114 -6.96 23.36 22.50
CA GLU A 114 -7.59 24.70 22.59
C GLU A 114 -8.50 24.79 23.82
N ALA A 115 -9.35 23.78 24.04
CA ALA A 115 -10.25 23.76 25.20
C ALA A 115 -9.51 23.62 26.55
N MET A 116 -8.39 22.88 26.55
CA MET A 116 -7.58 22.69 27.76
C MET A 116 -6.68 23.88 28.07
N GLN A 117 -6.31 24.70 27.08
CA GLN A 117 -5.33 25.77 27.27
C GLN A 117 -5.86 26.89 28.17
N LYS A 118 -5.04 27.27 29.16
CA LYS A 118 -5.27 28.40 30.06
C LYS A 118 -4.60 29.67 29.51
N PRO A 119 -5.01 30.86 30.00
CA PRO A 119 -4.37 32.12 29.59
C PRO A 119 -2.86 32.21 29.91
N ASP A 120 -2.39 31.47 30.90
CA ASP A 120 -0.99 31.39 31.26
C ASP A 120 -0.16 30.41 30.44
N GLY A 121 -0.81 29.73 29.46
CA GLY A 121 -0.17 28.74 28.59
C GLY A 121 -0.09 27.33 29.17
N THR A 122 -0.57 27.09 30.38
CA THR A 122 -0.70 25.75 30.97
C THR A 122 -1.99 25.07 30.49
N TYR A 123 -2.14 23.79 30.77
CA TYR A 123 -3.32 23.01 30.39
C TYR A 123 -4.15 22.63 31.62
N ARG A 124 -5.49 22.64 31.43
CA ARG A 124 -6.45 22.23 32.45
C ARG A 124 -6.39 20.73 32.69
N THR A 125 -6.60 20.35 33.94
CA THR A 125 -6.94 18.97 34.32
C THR A 125 -8.39 18.67 34.03
N TYR A 126 -8.77 17.39 34.05
CA TYR A 126 -10.17 16.96 33.95
C TYR A 126 -11.08 17.66 34.96
N THR A 127 -10.64 17.70 36.24
CA THR A 127 -11.40 18.35 37.31
C THR A 127 -11.63 19.83 37.04
N GLU A 128 -10.63 20.53 36.55
CA GLU A 128 -10.75 21.96 36.20
C GLU A 128 -11.71 22.17 35.04
N MET A 129 -11.61 21.34 33.97
CA MET A 129 -12.54 21.42 32.84
C MET A 129 -14.00 21.20 33.29
N LYS A 130 -14.24 20.19 34.15
CA LYS A 130 -15.59 19.93 34.68
C LYS A 130 -16.11 21.07 35.56
N ALA A 131 -15.26 21.66 36.37
CA ALA A 131 -15.63 22.80 37.21
C ALA A 131 -16.01 24.04 36.39
N GLU A 132 -15.37 24.21 35.23
CA GLU A 132 -15.63 25.33 34.30
C GLU A 132 -16.71 25.00 33.25
N ASN A 133 -17.35 23.82 33.29
CA ASN A 133 -18.31 23.31 32.31
C ASN A 133 -17.73 23.26 30.88
N ILE A 134 -16.46 22.91 30.75
CA ILE A 134 -15.80 22.69 29.48
C ILE A 134 -15.92 21.22 29.10
N ASP A 135 -16.24 20.92 27.85
CA ASP A 135 -16.28 19.56 27.32
C ASP A 135 -14.89 18.92 27.39
N THR A 136 -14.85 17.61 27.71
CA THR A 136 -13.61 16.84 27.78
C THR A 136 -13.45 15.91 26.60
N ARG A 137 -14.42 15.82 25.69
CA ARG A 137 -14.48 14.91 24.55
C ARG A 137 -14.65 15.67 23.25
N PHE A 138 -13.74 15.48 22.32
CA PHE A 138 -13.69 16.21 21.04
C PHE A 138 -13.55 15.23 19.88
N GLU A 139 -14.47 15.38 18.92
CA GLU A 139 -14.49 14.59 17.70
C GLU A 139 -14.07 15.45 16.51
N ALA A 140 -13.36 14.84 15.57
CA ALA A 140 -13.04 15.44 14.30
C ALA A 140 -13.11 14.41 13.17
N THR A 141 -13.62 14.88 12.02
CA THR A 141 -13.66 14.10 10.78
C THR A 141 -12.79 14.79 9.73
N TYR A 142 -11.84 14.07 9.19
CA TYR A 142 -11.13 14.47 7.99
C TYR A 142 -11.77 13.81 6.78
N THR A 143 -11.98 14.58 5.71
CA THR A 143 -12.47 14.09 4.41
C THR A 143 -11.52 14.51 3.30
N CYS A 144 -11.22 13.61 2.36
CA CYS A 144 -10.35 13.93 1.23
C CYS A 144 -10.86 15.12 0.41
N MET A 145 -12.18 15.26 0.26
CA MET A 145 -12.76 16.37 -0.49
C MET A 145 -12.59 17.74 0.17
N ALA A 146 -12.18 17.78 1.44
CA ALA A 146 -11.85 19.04 2.11
C ALA A 146 -10.45 19.56 1.71
N ASP A 147 -9.60 18.75 1.12
CA ASP A 147 -8.31 19.18 0.57
C ASP A 147 -8.53 19.86 -0.78
N PRO A 148 -8.26 21.17 -0.91
CA PRO A 148 -8.51 21.92 -2.14
C PRO A 148 -7.59 21.51 -3.31
N THR A 149 -6.57 20.71 -3.06
CA THR A 149 -5.67 20.18 -4.11
C THR A 149 -6.24 18.92 -4.77
N ILE A 150 -7.21 18.27 -4.14
CA ILE A 150 -7.84 17.07 -4.70
C ILE A 150 -8.91 17.48 -5.72
N THR A 151 -8.76 16.98 -6.92
CA THR A 151 -9.72 17.18 -8.01
C THR A 151 -10.16 15.82 -8.57
N ARG A 152 -11.43 15.70 -8.94
CA ARG A 152 -11.90 14.51 -9.64
C ARG A 152 -11.26 14.41 -11.00
N LEU A 153 -11.05 13.18 -11.47
CA LEU A 153 -10.66 12.95 -12.86
C LEU A 153 -11.78 13.42 -13.79
N ASP A 154 -11.42 14.21 -14.79
CA ASP A 154 -12.33 14.54 -15.88
C ASP A 154 -12.61 13.27 -16.70
N PRO A 155 -13.89 12.85 -16.83
CA PRO A 155 -14.23 11.59 -17.51
C PRO A 155 -13.86 11.56 -19.00
N ASN A 156 -13.66 12.72 -19.64
CA ASN A 156 -13.34 12.79 -21.06
C ASN A 156 -11.84 12.85 -21.32
N THR A 157 -11.07 13.44 -20.41
CA THR A 157 -9.63 13.67 -20.59
C THR A 157 -8.76 12.82 -19.68
N GLY A 158 -9.33 12.25 -18.60
CA GLY A 158 -8.58 11.56 -17.56
C GLY A 158 -7.66 12.47 -16.74
N ILE A 159 -7.78 13.79 -16.87
CA ILE A 159 -6.96 14.76 -16.14
C ILE A 159 -7.60 15.08 -14.80
N GLY A 160 -6.79 15.10 -13.75
CA GLY A 160 -7.19 15.42 -12.38
C GLY A 160 -6.15 14.94 -11.38
N ASP A 161 -6.36 15.28 -10.11
CA ASP A 161 -5.54 14.85 -8.98
C ASP A 161 -6.44 14.23 -7.91
N PRO A 162 -6.83 12.95 -8.07
CA PRO A 162 -7.88 12.32 -7.27
C PRO A 162 -7.40 11.83 -5.91
N THR A 163 -6.10 11.94 -5.61
CA THR A 163 -5.50 11.42 -4.37
C THR A 163 -4.64 12.47 -3.67
N PRO A 164 -4.68 12.54 -2.33
CA PRO A 164 -3.93 13.56 -1.58
C PRO A 164 -2.41 13.32 -1.55
N ALA A 165 -1.97 12.10 -1.76
CA ALA A 165 -0.55 11.75 -1.74
C ALA A 165 -0.27 10.47 -2.52
N PHE A 166 0.99 10.37 -2.96
CA PHE A 166 1.58 9.14 -3.50
C PHE A 166 2.76 8.69 -2.66
N THR A 167 2.95 7.38 -2.59
CA THR A 167 4.20 6.76 -2.16
C THR A 167 4.95 6.23 -3.37
N TYR A 168 6.27 6.29 -3.32
CA TYR A 168 7.12 5.88 -4.43
C TYR A 168 8.14 4.87 -3.98
N VAL A 169 8.43 3.90 -4.85
CA VAL A 169 9.48 2.91 -4.64
C VAL A 169 10.28 2.72 -5.91
N LEU A 170 11.58 2.50 -5.75
CA LEU A 170 12.46 1.99 -6.79
C LEU A 170 13.07 0.69 -6.28
N ASN A 171 12.69 -0.40 -6.92
CA ASN A 171 13.15 -1.74 -6.59
C ASN A 171 14.26 -2.19 -7.51
N MET A 172 15.29 -2.80 -6.95
CA MET A 172 16.36 -3.47 -7.66
C MET A 172 16.48 -4.91 -7.14
N ALA A 173 16.43 -5.88 -8.04
CA ALA A 173 16.69 -7.28 -7.73
C ALA A 173 17.96 -7.76 -8.42
N GLU A 174 18.83 -8.47 -7.69
CA GLU A 174 19.90 -9.29 -8.26
C GLU A 174 19.47 -10.74 -8.19
N VAL A 175 19.52 -11.44 -9.33
CA VAL A 175 19.14 -12.84 -9.43
C VAL A 175 20.28 -13.69 -9.95
N GLU A 176 20.27 -14.99 -9.59
CA GLU A 176 21.03 -16.03 -10.22
C GLU A 176 20.07 -17.02 -10.89
N VAL A 177 20.27 -17.27 -12.18
CA VAL A 177 19.51 -18.23 -12.99
C VAL A 177 20.38 -19.45 -13.26
N ASP A 178 19.91 -20.61 -12.86
CA ASP A 178 20.48 -21.90 -13.23
C ASP A 178 20.01 -22.25 -14.66
N THR A 179 20.95 -22.28 -15.62
CA THR A 179 20.62 -22.46 -17.04
C THR A 179 20.20 -23.88 -17.41
N ALA A 180 20.54 -24.86 -16.58
CA ALA A 180 20.16 -26.24 -16.82
C ALA A 180 18.69 -26.51 -16.43
N THR A 181 18.22 -25.85 -15.37
CA THR A 181 16.89 -26.06 -14.79
C THR A 181 15.91 -24.91 -14.99
N GLY A 182 16.40 -23.71 -15.31
CA GLY A 182 15.63 -22.48 -15.33
C GLY A 182 15.32 -21.92 -13.93
N LYS A 183 15.80 -22.55 -12.85
CA LYS A 183 15.57 -22.08 -11.49
C LYS A 183 16.19 -20.70 -11.27
N THR A 184 15.38 -19.77 -10.80
CA THR A 184 15.82 -18.42 -10.43
C THR A 184 15.86 -18.27 -8.93
N THR A 185 16.95 -17.72 -8.41
CA THR A 185 17.12 -17.37 -7.00
C THR A 185 17.40 -15.88 -6.89
N VAL A 186 16.64 -15.18 -6.04
CA VAL A 186 16.92 -13.77 -5.71
C VAL A 186 18.06 -13.75 -4.71
N MET A 187 19.19 -13.13 -5.09
CA MET A 187 20.42 -13.10 -4.28
C MET A 187 20.47 -11.86 -3.40
N ARG A 188 19.92 -10.76 -3.89
CA ARG A 188 19.90 -9.47 -3.21
C ARG A 188 18.69 -8.66 -3.66
N PHE A 189 18.14 -7.88 -2.74
CA PHE A 189 17.07 -6.95 -3.06
C PHE A 189 17.35 -5.56 -2.44
N VAL A 190 17.21 -4.50 -3.22
CA VAL A 190 17.34 -3.13 -2.74
C VAL A 190 16.03 -2.39 -3.03
N CYS A 191 15.47 -1.76 -2.02
CA CYS A 191 14.28 -0.93 -2.13
C CYS A 191 14.60 0.49 -1.66
N VAL A 192 14.60 1.44 -2.58
CA VAL A 192 14.59 2.87 -2.27
C VAL A 192 13.13 3.30 -2.22
N TYR A 193 12.71 3.99 -1.15
CA TYR A 193 11.31 4.33 -0.98
C TYR A 193 11.11 5.72 -0.38
N ASP A 194 10.01 6.36 -0.75
CA ASP A 194 9.56 7.64 -0.22
C ASP A 194 8.10 7.56 0.23
N VAL A 195 7.90 7.49 1.52
CA VAL A 195 6.60 7.45 2.20
C VAL A 195 6.31 8.76 2.95
N GLY A 196 7.01 9.84 2.59
CA GLY A 196 7.01 11.07 3.36
C GLY A 196 7.82 10.93 4.64
N LYS A 197 7.50 11.71 5.68
CA LYS A 197 8.12 11.57 6.99
C LYS A 197 7.78 10.23 7.63
N ILE A 198 8.79 9.56 8.15
CA ILE A 198 8.64 8.25 8.77
C ILE A 198 8.32 8.42 10.24
N GLY A 199 7.11 8.02 10.64
CA GLY A 199 6.69 8.04 12.03
C GLY A 199 7.30 6.90 12.88
N ASN A 200 7.45 5.71 12.27
CA ASN A 200 8.04 4.55 12.92
C ASN A 200 8.82 3.72 11.90
N ILE A 201 10.15 3.78 11.99
CA ILE A 201 11.04 3.10 11.04
C ILE A 201 10.92 1.57 11.12
N ALA A 202 10.68 1.00 12.29
CA ALA A 202 10.54 -0.44 12.46
C ALA A 202 9.28 -0.95 11.77
N ALA A 203 8.14 -0.26 11.92
CA ALA A 203 6.89 -0.60 11.27
C ALA A 203 7.00 -0.47 9.73
N VAL A 204 7.57 0.63 9.23
CA VAL A 204 7.77 0.86 7.79
C VAL A 204 8.71 -0.20 7.21
N SER A 205 9.80 -0.53 7.89
CA SER A 205 10.72 -1.59 7.47
C SER A 205 10.03 -2.96 7.42
N GLY A 206 9.19 -3.27 8.42
CA GLY A 206 8.40 -4.50 8.44
C GLY A 206 7.47 -4.60 7.23
N GLN A 207 6.80 -3.50 6.86
CA GLN A 207 5.98 -3.44 5.65
C GLN A 207 6.82 -3.61 4.37
N ALA A 208 8.02 -3.04 4.32
CA ALA A 208 8.91 -3.18 3.18
C ALA A 208 9.38 -4.64 3.00
N TYR A 209 9.79 -5.33 4.07
CA TYR A 209 10.15 -6.74 4.01
C TYR A 209 8.98 -7.62 3.57
N GLY A 210 7.78 -7.38 4.09
CA GLY A 210 6.56 -8.06 3.68
C GLY A 210 6.24 -7.85 2.20
N GLY A 211 6.25 -6.59 1.72
CA GLY A 211 6.01 -6.25 0.32
C GLY A 211 7.04 -6.85 -0.64
N ILE A 212 8.33 -6.89 -0.26
CA ILE A 212 9.38 -7.55 -1.04
C ILE A 212 9.13 -9.06 -1.11
N SER A 213 8.76 -9.69 0.01
CA SER A 213 8.43 -11.13 0.04
C SER A 213 7.26 -11.47 -0.89
N HIS A 214 6.19 -10.67 -0.86
CA HIS A 214 5.08 -10.77 -1.82
C HIS A 214 5.55 -10.60 -3.27
N SER A 215 6.40 -9.63 -3.53
CA SER A 215 6.94 -9.38 -4.88
C SER A 215 7.73 -10.58 -5.41
N ILE A 216 8.54 -11.22 -4.58
CA ILE A 216 9.32 -12.40 -4.93
C ILE A 216 8.39 -13.59 -5.20
N GLY A 217 7.42 -13.83 -4.32
CA GLY A 217 6.41 -14.87 -4.51
C GLY A 217 5.63 -14.69 -5.80
N PHE A 218 5.13 -13.49 -6.03
CA PHE A 218 4.37 -13.15 -7.22
C PHE A 218 5.19 -13.29 -8.51
N ALA A 219 6.50 -12.93 -8.44
CA ALA A 219 7.41 -13.10 -9.57
C ALA A 219 7.69 -14.56 -9.91
N LEU A 220 7.93 -15.44 -8.92
CA LEU A 220 8.59 -16.70 -9.13
C LEU A 220 7.75 -17.95 -8.85
N SER A 221 6.76 -17.88 -7.94
CA SER A 221 6.16 -19.10 -7.41
C SER A 221 4.64 -19.07 -7.20
N GLU A 222 4.05 -17.93 -6.87
CA GLU A 222 2.61 -17.86 -6.54
C GLU A 222 1.74 -18.08 -7.77
N ASP A 223 0.79 -19.01 -7.66
CA ASP A 223 -0.12 -19.37 -8.72
C ASP A 223 -1.51 -19.71 -8.16
N TYR A 224 -2.50 -18.98 -8.61
CA TYR A 224 -3.90 -19.11 -8.22
C TYR A 224 -4.81 -19.44 -9.43
N SER A 225 -4.21 -19.86 -10.53
CA SER A 225 -4.92 -20.13 -11.79
C SER A 225 -5.91 -21.30 -11.71
N ASP A 226 -5.70 -22.21 -10.78
CA ASP A 226 -6.58 -23.37 -10.56
C ASP A 226 -6.94 -23.51 -9.08
N VAL A 227 -8.12 -23.02 -8.70
CA VAL A 227 -8.62 -23.03 -7.31
C VAL A 227 -8.78 -24.43 -6.72
N LYS A 228 -8.83 -25.49 -7.54
CA LYS A 228 -8.89 -26.87 -7.06
C LYS A 228 -7.54 -27.44 -6.70
N LYS A 229 -6.45 -26.90 -7.27
CA LYS A 229 -5.07 -27.29 -6.97
C LYS A 229 -4.46 -26.38 -5.90
N HIS A 230 -4.74 -25.08 -5.96
CA HIS A 230 -4.17 -24.06 -5.10
C HIS A 230 -5.10 -23.80 -3.91
N THR A 231 -5.28 -24.80 -3.05
CA THR A 231 -6.26 -24.79 -1.96
C THR A 231 -5.74 -24.32 -0.62
N ASN A 232 -4.43 -24.10 -0.51
CA ASN A 232 -3.77 -23.64 0.71
C ASN A 232 -2.49 -22.88 0.37
N ILE A 233 -1.91 -22.20 1.34
CA ILE A 233 -0.71 -21.36 1.19
C ILE A 233 0.46 -22.12 0.52
N ALA A 234 0.70 -23.35 0.95
CA ALA A 234 1.81 -24.15 0.39
C ALA A 234 1.56 -24.55 -1.07
N SER A 235 0.34 -25.00 -1.40
CA SER A 235 -0.01 -25.37 -2.77
C SER A 235 -0.13 -24.18 -3.71
N SER A 236 -0.39 -22.98 -3.17
CA SER A 236 -0.40 -21.72 -3.93
C SER A 236 0.98 -21.14 -4.21
N GLY A 237 2.05 -21.74 -3.66
CA GLY A 237 3.42 -21.32 -3.95
C GLY A 237 3.86 -20.05 -3.23
N VAL A 238 3.21 -19.68 -2.12
CA VAL A 238 3.69 -18.58 -1.27
C VAL A 238 5.12 -18.90 -0.79
N PRO A 239 6.08 -17.96 -0.92
CA PRO A 239 7.47 -18.25 -0.62
C PRO A 239 7.70 -18.54 0.87
N TYR A 240 8.62 -19.45 1.15
CA TYR A 240 9.13 -19.67 2.49
C TYR A 240 10.27 -18.68 2.78
N ILE A 241 10.62 -18.53 4.04
CA ILE A 241 11.73 -17.64 4.46
C ILE A 241 13.05 -17.94 3.73
N LYS A 242 13.32 -19.19 3.40
CA LYS A 242 14.51 -19.62 2.64
C LYS A 242 14.53 -19.17 1.17
N ASP A 243 13.38 -18.75 0.64
CA ASP A 243 13.23 -18.29 -0.74
C ASP A 243 13.41 -16.76 -0.84
N ILE A 244 13.52 -16.11 0.32
CA ILE A 244 13.77 -14.66 0.44
C ILE A 244 15.27 -14.45 0.67
N PRO A 245 15.90 -13.47 -0.02
CA PRO A 245 17.34 -13.21 0.18
C PRO A 245 17.63 -12.67 1.58
N ASP A 246 18.77 -13.04 2.15
CA ASP A 246 19.26 -12.47 3.40
C ASP A 246 19.75 -11.03 3.20
N ASP A 247 20.20 -10.67 2.00
CA ASP A 247 20.69 -9.33 1.66
C ASP A 247 19.56 -8.45 1.11
N ILE A 248 18.81 -7.83 2.03
CA ILE A 248 17.80 -6.83 1.70
C ILE A 248 18.24 -5.49 2.24
N VAL A 249 18.38 -4.50 1.34
CA VAL A 249 18.77 -3.13 1.67
C VAL A 249 17.57 -2.20 1.49
N LEU A 250 17.20 -1.51 2.56
CA LEU A 250 16.12 -0.52 2.57
C LEU A 250 16.73 0.87 2.66
N ILE A 251 16.39 1.74 1.72
CA ILE A 251 16.91 3.12 1.64
C ILE A 251 15.74 4.10 1.69
N PRO A 252 15.46 4.70 2.84
CA PRO A 252 14.40 5.69 2.96
C PRO A 252 14.79 7.02 2.32
N CYS A 253 13.84 7.62 1.61
CA CYS A 253 13.82 9.01 1.22
C CYS A 253 12.63 9.66 1.94
N GLU A 254 12.87 10.76 2.64
CA GLU A 254 11.84 11.44 3.41
C GLU A 254 11.49 12.79 2.79
N THR A 255 10.68 12.78 1.73
CA THR A 255 10.12 14.02 1.16
C THR A 255 8.80 14.33 1.86
N PRO A 256 8.73 15.36 2.73
CA PRO A 256 7.53 15.64 3.49
C PRO A 256 6.33 15.90 2.59
N ARG A 257 5.20 15.25 2.89
CA ARG A 257 3.93 15.51 2.19
C ARG A 257 3.29 16.77 2.77
N LYS A 258 3.10 17.78 1.93
CA LYS A 258 2.62 19.11 2.37
C LYS A 258 1.31 19.03 3.17
N ASN A 259 0.37 18.21 2.70
CA ASN A 259 -0.95 18.05 3.31
C ASN A 259 -1.05 16.79 4.18
N GLY A 260 0.03 16.00 4.31
CA GLY A 260 0.04 14.78 5.09
C GLY A 260 0.15 15.04 6.60
N PRO A 261 -0.28 14.09 7.44
CA PRO A 261 -0.15 14.21 8.88
C PRO A 261 1.33 14.24 9.25
N PHE A 262 1.78 15.38 9.79
CA PHE A 262 3.19 15.63 10.18
C PHE A 262 4.20 15.37 9.03
N GLY A 263 3.75 15.52 7.79
CA GLY A 263 4.55 15.29 6.59
C GLY A 263 4.63 13.84 6.11
N SER A 264 3.89 12.93 6.70
CA SER A 264 3.87 11.51 6.33
C SER A 264 2.78 11.19 5.29
N SER A 265 2.85 9.98 4.73
CA SER A 265 1.80 9.35 3.93
C SER A 265 1.55 7.90 4.39
N GLY A 266 0.86 7.09 3.62
CA GLY A 266 0.76 5.65 3.85
C GLY A 266 1.97 4.91 3.28
N ALA A 267 2.13 3.63 3.55
CA ALA A 267 3.36 2.92 3.20
C ALA A 267 3.20 1.49 2.67
N SER A 268 2.04 0.82 2.83
CA SER A 268 1.99 -0.63 2.70
C SER A 268 2.11 -1.14 1.26
N GLU A 269 1.17 -0.84 0.38
CA GLU A 269 1.04 -1.45 -0.94
C GLU A 269 2.13 -1.01 -1.92
N ALA A 270 2.75 0.16 -1.71
CA ALA A 270 3.82 0.63 -2.57
C ALA A 270 4.99 -0.37 -2.63
N PHE A 271 5.32 -1.03 -1.52
CA PHE A 271 6.47 -1.94 -1.43
C PHE A 271 6.34 -3.18 -2.32
N GLN A 272 5.11 -3.62 -2.62
CA GLN A 272 4.88 -4.75 -3.51
C GLN A 272 4.56 -4.34 -4.97
N SER A 273 4.40 -3.04 -5.25
CA SER A 273 3.86 -2.56 -6.53
C SER A 273 4.72 -2.90 -7.75
N SER A 274 6.05 -2.95 -7.62
CA SER A 274 6.96 -3.15 -8.75
C SER A 274 8.11 -4.13 -8.51
N GLY A 275 8.22 -4.72 -7.31
CA GLY A 275 9.33 -5.62 -6.99
C GLY A 275 9.37 -6.86 -7.89
N HIS A 276 8.21 -7.42 -8.24
CA HIS A 276 8.10 -8.55 -9.18
C HIS A 276 8.63 -8.18 -10.57
N VAL A 277 8.42 -6.95 -11.04
CA VAL A 277 8.93 -6.48 -12.32
C VAL A 277 10.46 -6.36 -12.27
N ALA A 278 11.04 -5.90 -11.15
CA ALA A 278 12.49 -5.88 -10.97
C ALA A 278 13.11 -7.28 -11.09
N VAL A 279 12.46 -8.30 -10.49
CA VAL A 279 12.89 -9.70 -10.60
C VAL A 279 12.83 -10.21 -12.04
N ILE A 280 11.75 -9.93 -12.76
CA ILE A 280 11.58 -10.34 -14.17
C ILE A 280 12.61 -9.64 -15.08
N ASN A 281 12.87 -8.36 -14.84
CA ASN A 281 13.90 -7.62 -15.57
C ASN A 281 15.32 -8.17 -15.27
N ALA A 282 15.54 -8.62 -14.03
CA ALA A 282 16.81 -9.27 -13.64
C ALA A 282 17.03 -10.61 -14.37
N ILE A 283 15.98 -11.43 -14.53
CA ILE A 283 16.02 -12.67 -15.32
C ILE A 283 16.41 -12.35 -16.77
N ALA A 284 15.75 -11.36 -17.37
CA ALA A 284 16.05 -10.97 -18.75
C ALA A 284 17.49 -10.45 -18.90
N ASN A 285 18.01 -9.72 -17.92
CA ASN A 285 19.40 -9.25 -17.90
C ASN A 285 20.40 -10.38 -17.67
N ALA A 286 20.03 -11.41 -16.90
CA ALA A 286 20.86 -12.57 -16.61
C ALA A 286 21.06 -13.44 -17.86
N CYS A 287 19.97 -13.80 -18.54
CA CYS A 287 19.98 -14.86 -19.53
C CYS A 287 19.22 -14.55 -20.83
N GLY A 288 18.70 -13.33 -21.01
CA GLY A 288 17.99 -12.93 -22.22
C GLY A 288 16.51 -13.35 -22.27
N VAL A 289 16.05 -14.16 -21.32
CA VAL A 289 14.68 -14.68 -21.31
C VAL A 289 13.70 -13.60 -20.83
N ARG A 290 12.78 -13.19 -21.68
CA ARG A 290 11.67 -12.29 -21.32
C ARG A 290 10.45 -13.10 -20.88
N ILE A 291 9.91 -12.80 -19.72
CA ILE A 291 8.70 -13.40 -19.17
C ILE A 291 7.57 -12.35 -19.27
N PHE A 292 6.45 -12.73 -19.86
CA PHE A 292 5.30 -11.85 -20.07
C PHE A 292 4.08 -12.26 -19.24
N ASP A 293 4.09 -13.41 -18.61
CA ASP A 293 3.05 -13.89 -17.70
C ASP A 293 3.67 -14.55 -16.47
N LEU A 294 3.21 -14.13 -15.30
CA LEU A 294 3.68 -14.59 -14.00
C LEU A 294 2.95 -15.87 -13.55
N PRO A 295 3.57 -16.64 -12.68
CA PRO A 295 4.95 -16.55 -12.19
C PRO A 295 5.98 -17.06 -13.20
N ALA A 296 7.23 -16.58 -13.07
CA ALA A 296 8.38 -17.04 -13.86
C ALA A 296 8.92 -18.38 -13.31
N ARG A 297 8.12 -19.42 -13.40
CA ARG A 297 8.51 -20.75 -12.94
C ARG A 297 9.73 -21.29 -13.69
N PRO A 298 10.50 -22.22 -13.09
CA PRO A 298 11.66 -22.79 -13.72
C PRO A 298 11.41 -23.32 -15.13
N GLU A 299 10.25 -23.96 -15.36
CA GLU A 299 9.88 -24.51 -16.66
C GLU A 299 9.72 -23.44 -17.74
N LYS A 300 9.16 -22.27 -17.38
CA LYS A 300 9.00 -21.14 -18.30
C LYS A 300 10.35 -20.52 -18.66
N VAL A 301 11.21 -20.34 -17.65
CA VAL A 301 12.56 -19.79 -17.84
C VAL A 301 13.39 -20.77 -18.69
N LYS A 302 13.32 -22.07 -18.41
CA LYS A 302 14.02 -23.10 -19.18
C LYS A 302 13.55 -23.15 -20.63
N ALA A 303 12.24 -23.15 -20.87
CA ALA A 303 11.70 -23.12 -22.23
C ALA A 303 12.18 -21.87 -23.01
N GLY A 304 12.26 -20.71 -22.34
CA GLY A 304 12.84 -19.50 -22.92
C GLY A 304 14.31 -19.65 -23.28
N LEU A 305 15.11 -20.26 -22.40
CA LEU A 305 16.54 -20.54 -22.66
C LEU A 305 16.72 -21.47 -23.85
N ASP A 306 15.91 -22.52 -23.94
CA ASP A 306 15.97 -23.49 -25.06
C ASP A 306 15.58 -22.80 -26.39
N ALA A 307 14.51 -21.99 -26.40
CA ALA A 307 14.13 -21.22 -27.58
C ALA A 307 15.25 -20.27 -28.05
N LEU A 308 15.89 -19.57 -27.13
CA LEU A 308 17.04 -18.71 -27.46
C LEU A 308 18.24 -19.49 -27.99
N ALA A 309 18.52 -20.68 -27.49
CA ALA A 309 19.58 -21.55 -27.98
C ALA A 309 19.33 -22.05 -29.40
N GLU A 310 18.07 -22.21 -29.78
CA GLU A 310 17.63 -22.54 -31.15
C GLU A 310 17.60 -21.33 -32.09
N GLY A 311 17.95 -20.14 -31.61
CA GLY A 311 17.94 -18.89 -32.40
C GLY A 311 16.54 -18.25 -32.53
N ASN A 312 15.57 -18.70 -31.76
CA ASN A 312 14.23 -18.12 -31.74
C ASN A 312 14.21 -16.81 -30.91
N THR A 313 13.31 -15.89 -31.28
CA THR A 313 13.05 -14.69 -30.47
C THR A 313 11.85 -14.94 -29.58
N ILE A 314 11.94 -14.45 -28.31
CA ILE A 314 10.81 -14.47 -27.40
C ILE A 314 10.02 -13.16 -27.59
N ALA A 315 8.86 -13.27 -28.20
CA ALA A 315 7.95 -12.15 -28.43
C ALA A 315 6.78 -12.18 -27.44
N PRO A 316 6.25 -11.01 -27.01
CA PRO A 316 5.05 -10.99 -26.20
C PRO A 316 3.86 -11.58 -26.95
N PRO A 317 2.92 -12.23 -26.27
CA PRO A 317 1.66 -12.62 -26.87
C PRO A 317 0.92 -11.41 -27.43
N LYS A 318 0.31 -11.54 -28.62
CA LYS A 318 -0.40 -10.43 -29.27
C LYS A 318 -1.44 -9.74 -28.38
N LYS A 319 -2.13 -10.51 -27.54
CA LYS A 319 -3.14 -10.01 -26.59
C LYS A 319 -2.64 -9.02 -25.54
N TYR A 320 -1.33 -8.92 -25.34
CA TYR A 320 -0.71 -7.96 -24.40
C TYR A 320 -0.11 -6.75 -25.11
N PHE A 321 -0.30 -6.64 -26.42
CA PHE A 321 0.22 -5.52 -27.18
C PHE A 321 -0.80 -4.38 -27.16
N LEU A 322 -0.40 -3.21 -26.62
CA LEU A 322 -1.17 -1.98 -26.69
C LEU A 322 -1.04 -1.39 -28.11
N GLY A 323 -1.68 -2.00 -29.08
CA GLY A 323 -1.67 -1.58 -30.47
C GLY A 323 -3.08 -1.53 -31.07
N SER A 324 -3.14 -1.39 -32.39
CA SER A 324 -4.42 -1.39 -33.14
C SER A 324 -5.29 -2.60 -32.86
N ASP A 325 -4.66 -3.77 -32.62
CA ASP A 325 -5.36 -5.03 -32.38
C ASP A 325 -6.20 -4.97 -31.08
N LEU A 326 -5.68 -4.32 -30.03
CA LEU A 326 -6.45 -4.12 -28.79
C LEU A 326 -7.65 -3.18 -29.03
N TYR A 327 -7.46 -2.16 -29.85
CA TYR A 327 -8.54 -1.23 -30.19
C TYR A 327 -9.65 -1.93 -30.95
N GLU A 328 -9.31 -2.78 -31.91
CA GLU A 328 -10.28 -3.59 -32.67
C GLU A 328 -11.00 -4.61 -31.79
N GLU A 329 -10.28 -5.24 -30.84
CA GLU A 329 -10.87 -6.15 -29.86
C GLU A 329 -11.85 -5.41 -28.92
N LEU A 330 -11.49 -4.24 -28.42
CA LEU A 330 -12.36 -3.40 -27.60
C LEU A 330 -13.61 -2.94 -28.36
N GLU A 331 -13.49 -2.53 -29.61
CA GLU A 331 -14.63 -2.14 -30.43
C GLU A 331 -15.54 -3.35 -30.72
N THR A 332 -14.98 -4.54 -30.92
CA THR A 332 -15.73 -5.78 -31.07
C THR A 332 -16.52 -6.13 -29.80
N ILE A 333 -15.90 -5.98 -28.62
CA ILE A 333 -16.55 -6.20 -27.31
C ILE A 333 -17.65 -5.17 -27.08
N LYS A 334 -17.42 -3.90 -27.41
CA LYS A 334 -18.44 -2.85 -27.31
C LYS A 334 -19.63 -3.10 -28.23
N ALA A 335 -19.38 -3.56 -29.48
CA ALA A 335 -20.40 -3.87 -30.42
C ALA A 335 -21.23 -5.15 -30.05
N ASN A 336 -20.60 -6.08 -29.34
CA ASN A 336 -21.19 -7.33 -28.89
C ASN A 336 -20.94 -7.59 -27.41
N PRO A 337 -21.53 -6.80 -26.51
CA PRO A 337 -21.27 -6.92 -25.08
C PRO A 337 -21.72 -8.31 -24.58
N VAL A 338 -20.81 -8.99 -23.87
CA VAL A 338 -21.12 -10.25 -23.21
C VAL A 338 -22.12 -9.99 -22.08
N ARG A 339 -23.37 -10.42 -22.29
CA ARG A 339 -24.34 -10.38 -21.20
C ARG A 339 -24.21 -11.64 -20.37
N PHE A 340 -23.78 -11.47 -19.12
CA PHE A 340 -23.81 -12.55 -18.13
C PHE A 340 -25.27 -12.92 -17.84
N ARG A 341 -25.63 -14.18 -18.11
CA ARG A 341 -26.92 -14.73 -17.72
C ARG A 341 -26.81 -15.21 -16.27
N GLY A 342 -27.52 -14.54 -15.38
CA GLY A 342 -27.65 -14.89 -13.97
C GLY A 342 -26.81 -13.99 -13.04
N HIS A 343 -27.46 -13.42 -12.06
CA HIS A 343 -26.95 -12.49 -11.06
C HIS A 343 -26.05 -11.38 -11.62
N ASP A 344 -26.67 -10.51 -12.35
CA ASP A 344 -26.11 -9.24 -12.77
C ASP A 344 -25.99 -8.34 -11.51
N MET A 345 -24.83 -8.32 -10.88
CA MET A 345 -24.60 -7.40 -9.74
C MET A 345 -24.79 -5.94 -10.13
N PHE A 346 -24.76 -5.64 -11.43
CA PHE A 346 -24.94 -4.31 -11.98
C PHE A 346 -26.42 -3.96 -12.25
N ASN A 347 -27.28 -4.93 -12.43
CA ASN A 347 -28.72 -4.70 -12.58
C ASN A 347 -29.43 -4.37 -11.27
N SER A 348 -28.80 -4.61 -10.09
CA SER A 348 -29.36 -4.17 -8.80
C SER A 348 -29.18 -2.68 -8.54
N LEU A 349 -28.42 -1.98 -9.37
CA LEU A 349 -28.15 -0.53 -9.25
C LEU A 349 -28.97 0.34 -10.21
N GLY A 350 -29.99 -0.21 -10.86
CA GLY A 350 -30.92 0.52 -11.74
C GLY A 350 -30.26 0.94 -13.06
N ASP A 351 -30.96 0.72 -14.16
CA ASP A 351 -30.49 0.98 -15.55
C ASP A 351 -30.02 2.42 -15.83
N GLU A 352 -30.34 3.38 -14.97
CA GLU A 352 -29.97 4.79 -15.16
C GLU A 352 -28.58 5.14 -14.65
N ASP A 353 -28.01 4.34 -13.74
CA ASP A 353 -26.70 4.64 -13.14
C ASP A 353 -25.54 3.76 -13.69
N GLY A 354 -25.84 2.69 -14.41
CA GLY A 354 -24.83 1.80 -14.99
C GLY A 354 -23.92 2.44 -16.05
N ALA A 355 -24.33 3.57 -16.62
CA ALA A 355 -23.52 4.31 -17.60
C ALA A 355 -22.43 5.20 -16.95
N ARG A 356 -22.34 5.24 -15.63
CA ARG A 356 -21.40 6.13 -14.91
C ARG A 356 -20.10 5.48 -14.45
N PHE A 357 -19.90 4.18 -14.75
CA PHE A 357 -18.69 3.45 -14.33
C PHE A 357 -17.75 3.05 -15.48
N PHE A 358 -17.94 3.60 -16.69
CA PHE A 358 -17.00 3.46 -17.79
C PHE A 358 -16.64 4.83 -18.39
#